data_2dd70d3bf5c59c1282ad9a7cffb36e0c
#
_entry.id   2dd70d3bf5c59c1282ad9a7cffb36e0c
#
_cell.length_a   1.000
_cell.length_b   1.000
_cell.length_c   1.000
_cell.angle_alpha   90.00
_cell.angle_beta   90.00
_cell.angle_gamma   90.00
#
_symmetry.space_group_name_H-M   'P 1'
#
loop_
_entity.id
_entity.type
_entity.pdbx_description
1 polymer ?
#
loop_
_entity_poly.entity_id
_entity_poly.type
_entity_poly.pdbx_seq_one_letter_code
_entity_poly.pdbx_strand_id
1 'polypeptide(L)'
;NKIFNIIPLIFVFLWSSAFITSKIIVDDSSPFMALSFRFGIVAFLFFLFFIFFSKNKKISLKAFKDASISGLLFHGFYLGGVFYALSKGISASLIALIVSLQPILTSILAKIFLNETLSKFQWLGICFGLFGALIIITSDIIEGLTIFAFFAGLIGLISSSLGIIWQKKIGSDLSLSGNNFLQASSASIFHLFLALCFEDYFLNFSNKFILAMSWQIF
;
A
#
# COMPACT_ATOMS: atom_id res chain seq x y z
N ASN A 1 -12.89 -16.42 22.96
CA ASN A 1 -11.94 -16.67 21.85
C ASN A 1 -10.72 -15.75 21.96
N LYS A 2 -9.69 -16.16 22.76
CA LYS A 2 -8.46 -15.38 22.97
C LYS A 2 -7.65 -15.15 21.66
N ILE A 3 -7.75 -16.06 20.70
CA ILE A 3 -7.04 -15.97 19.41
C ILE A 3 -7.52 -14.76 18.59
N PHE A 4 -8.82 -14.46 18.57
CA PHE A 4 -9.35 -13.30 17.82
C PHE A 4 -8.88 -11.95 18.34
N ASN A 5 -8.47 -11.86 19.62
CA ASN A 5 -7.96 -10.61 20.21
C ASN A 5 -6.49 -10.34 19.86
N ILE A 6 -5.74 -11.37 19.43
CA ILE A 6 -4.30 -11.25 19.09
C ILE A 6 -4.11 -10.84 17.61
N ILE A 7 -5.01 -11.23 16.72
CA ILE A 7 -4.91 -10.94 15.28
C ILE A 7 -4.74 -9.44 14.99
N PRO A 8 -5.53 -8.52 15.57
CA PRO A 8 -5.34 -7.09 15.34
C PRO A 8 -3.98 -6.58 15.81
N LEU A 9 -3.45 -7.11 16.93
CA LEU A 9 -2.14 -6.70 17.43
C LEU A 9 -1.01 -7.16 16.51
N ILE A 10 -1.08 -8.39 16.00
CA ILE A 10 -0.13 -8.90 15.01
C ILE A 10 -0.21 -8.05 13.73
N PHE A 11 -1.40 -7.74 13.27
CA PHE A 11 -1.60 -6.88 12.09
C PHE A 11 -0.96 -5.51 12.28
N VAL A 12 -1.21 -4.85 13.41
CA VAL A 12 -0.62 -3.53 13.70
C VAL A 12 0.91 -3.61 13.73
N PHE A 13 1.48 -4.65 14.36
CA PHE A 13 2.92 -4.85 14.39
C PHE A 13 3.52 -5.04 13.00
N LEU A 14 2.95 -5.94 12.19
CA LEU A 14 3.42 -6.21 10.83
C LEU A 14 3.27 -4.97 9.94
N TRP A 15 2.13 -4.29 10.02
CA TRP A 15 1.87 -3.12 9.20
C TRP A 15 2.78 -1.93 9.56
N SER A 16 2.98 -1.68 10.85
CA SER A 16 3.86 -0.60 11.32
C SER A 16 5.32 -0.87 10.98
N SER A 17 5.79 -2.12 11.10
CA SER A 17 7.16 -2.51 10.75
C SER A 17 7.44 -2.38 9.24
N ALA A 18 6.41 -2.42 8.39
CA ALA A 18 6.56 -2.25 6.96
C ALA A 18 7.12 -0.87 6.59
N PHE A 19 6.82 0.20 7.31
CA PHE A 19 7.38 1.53 7.04
C PHE A 19 8.88 1.59 7.33
N ILE A 20 9.34 0.93 8.39
CA ILE A 20 10.76 0.84 8.74
C ILE A 20 11.51 0.03 7.67
N THR A 21 10.99 -1.13 7.31
CA THR A 21 11.61 -1.97 6.27
C THR A 21 11.57 -1.31 4.90
N SER A 22 10.52 -0.54 4.56
CA SER A 22 10.46 0.25 3.34
C SER A 22 11.58 1.31 3.30
N LYS A 23 11.87 1.98 4.42
CA LYS A 23 12.99 2.92 4.50
C LYS A 23 14.34 2.23 4.24
N ILE A 24 14.58 1.07 4.85
CA ILE A 24 15.78 0.26 4.60
C ILE A 24 15.91 -0.12 3.12
N ILE A 25 14.81 -0.51 2.48
CA ILE A 25 14.80 -0.90 1.06
C ILE A 25 15.17 0.28 0.16
N VAL A 26 14.59 1.46 0.38
CA VAL A 26 14.86 2.63 -0.49
C VAL A 26 16.24 3.27 -0.24
N ASP A 27 16.90 2.96 0.86
CA ASP A 27 18.30 3.37 1.09
C ASP A 27 19.28 2.51 0.27
N ASP A 28 18.90 1.29 -0.11
CA ASP A 28 19.73 0.35 -0.88
C ASP A 28 19.24 0.15 -2.33
N SER A 29 18.17 0.85 -2.76
CA SER A 29 17.60 0.63 -4.10
C SER A 29 16.75 1.80 -4.59
N SER A 30 16.62 1.91 -5.91
CA SER A 30 15.60 2.75 -6.52
C SER A 30 14.19 2.29 -6.13
N PRO A 31 13.31 3.20 -5.69
CA PRO A 31 12.01 2.86 -5.09
C PRO A 31 11.10 2.02 -6.00
N PHE A 32 10.94 2.41 -7.26
CA PHE A 32 10.06 1.68 -8.18
C PHE A 32 10.67 0.36 -8.65
N MET A 33 11.99 0.30 -8.82
CA MET A 33 12.67 -0.96 -9.14
C MET A 33 12.51 -1.98 -8.01
N ALA A 34 12.68 -1.57 -6.75
CA ALA A 34 12.46 -2.43 -5.59
C ALA A 34 11.02 -2.95 -5.50
N LEU A 35 10.03 -2.07 -5.75
CA LEU A 35 8.62 -2.47 -5.76
C LEU A 35 8.29 -3.41 -6.92
N SER A 36 8.85 -3.16 -8.11
CA SER A 36 8.67 -4.07 -9.24
C SER A 36 9.21 -5.46 -8.93
N PHE A 37 10.41 -5.54 -8.37
CA PHE A 37 11.03 -6.80 -7.94
C PHE A 37 10.18 -7.51 -6.86
N ARG A 38 9.75 -6.79 -5.82
CA ARG A 38 8.88 -7.32 -4.76
C ARG A 38 7.60 -7.91 -5.32
N PHE A 39 6.86 -7.11 -6.10
CA PHE A 39 5.57 -7.55 -6.65
C PHE A 39 5.72 -8.59 -7.73
N GLY A 40 6.85 -8.65 -8.43
CA GLY A 40 7.18 -9.73 -9.35
C GLY A 40 7.29 -11.08 -8.63
N ILE A 41 8.00 -11.13 -7.49
CA ILE A 41 8.09 -12.34 -6.66
C ILE A 41 6.71 -12.71 -6.11
N VAL A 42 5.97 -11.75 -5.54
CA VAL A 42 4.62 -11.99 -4.99
C VAL A 42 3.67 -12.51 -6.08
N ALA A 43 3.70 -11.91 -7.27
CA ALA A 43 2.90 -12.37 -8.40
C ALA A 43 3.25 -13.81 -8.81
N PHE A 44 4.53 -14.13 -8.89
CA PHE A 44 4.99 -15.48 -9.21
C PHE A 44 4.53 -16.51 -8.16
N LEU A 45 4.64 -16.20 -6.87
CA LEU A 45 4.18 -17.08 -5.81
C LEU A 45 2.66 -17.30 -5.89
N PHE A 46 1.87 -16.23 -6.01
CA PHE A 46 0.41 -16.35 -6.14
C PHE A 46 -0.03 -17.02 -7.45
N PHE A 47 0.73 -16.88 -8.52
CA PHE A 47 0.51 -17.62 -9.76
C PHE A 47 0.65 -19.13 -9.55
N LEU A 48 1.70 -19.58 -8.85
CA LEU A 48 1.86 -20.97 -8.49
C LEU A 48 0.70 -21.47 -7.63
N PHE A 49 0.32 -20.72 -6.58
CA PHE A 49 -0.84 -21.05 -5.77
C PHE A 49 -2.14 -21.11 -6.59
N PHE A 50 -2.32 -20.19 -7.52
CA PHE A 50 -3.48 -20.17 -8.41
C PHE A 50 -3.54 -21.41 -9.29
N ILE A 51 -2.42 -21.79 -9.91
CA ILE A 51 -2.36 -22.98 -10.79
C ILE A 51 -2.59 -24.28 -10.00
N PHE A 52 -1.95 -24.42 -8.84
CA PHE A 52 -1.97 -25.71 -8.13
C PHE A 52 -3.21 -25.90 -7.24
N PHE A 53 -3.75 -24.83 -6.66
CA PHE A 53 -4.77 -24.93 -5.62
C PHE A 53 -6.13 -24.34 -5.99
N SER A 54 -6.25 -23.51 -7.05
CA SER A 54 -7.55 -22.95 -7.43
C SER A 54 -8.41 -23.96 -8.18
N LYS A 55 -9.62 -24.18 -7.68
CA LYS A 55 -10.63 -25.05 -8.33
C LYS A 55 -11.13 -24.44 -9.65
N ASN A 56 -11.34 -23.13 -9.67
CA ASN A 56 -11.77 -22.41 -10.86
C ASN A 56 -10.63 -21.50 -11.34
N LYS A 57 -10.14 -21.75 -12.55
CA LYS A 57 -9.04 -21.01 -13.18
C LYS A 57 -9.51 -20.05 -14.26
N LYS A 58 -10.82 -19.92 -14.46
CA LYS A 58 -11.36 -18.98 -15.46
C LYS A 58 -11.27 -17.56 -14.94
N ILE A 59 -10.61 -16.70 -15.70
CA ILE A 59 -10.50 -15.28 -15.43
C ILE A 59 -11.36 -14.54 -16.46
N SER A 60 -12.48 -13.96 -16.01
CA SER A 60 -13.29 -13.11 -16.88
C SER A 60 -12.58 -11.78 -17.12
N LEU A 61 -12.90 -11.11 -18.24
CA LEU A 61 -12.35 -9.78 -18.55
C LEU A 61 -12.71 -8.77 -17.44
N LYS A 62 -13.91 -8.87 -16.88
CA LYS A 62 -14.35 -8.04 -15.76
C LYS A 62 -13.45 -8.28 -14.54
N ALA A 63 -13.28 -9.52 -14.12
CA ALA A 63 -12.46 -9.88 -12.97
C ALA A 63 -10.98 -9.47 -13.15
N PHE A 64 -10.44 -9.59 -14.38
CA PHE A 64 -9.12 -9.10 -14.72
C PHE A 64 -9.01 -7.58 -14.52
N LYS A 65 -9.94 -6.80 -15.08
CA LYS A 65 -9.96 -5.33 -14.94
C LYS A 65 -10.09 -4.91 -13.48
N ASP A 66 -11.02 -5.52 -12.75
CA ASP A 66 -11.30 -5.19 -11.36
C ASP A 66 -10.10 -5.47 -10.44
N ALA A 67 -9.45 -6.62 -10.62
CA ALA A 67 -8.24 -6.97 -9.88
C ALA A 67 -7.06 -6.05 -10.25
N SER A 68 -6.89 -5.73 -11.54
CA SER A 68 -5.82 -4.84 -12.00
C SER A 68 -5.98 -3.43 -11.44
N ILE A 69 -7.20 -2.87 -11.45
CA ILE A 69 -7.46 -1.56 -10.84
C ILE A 69 -7.18 -1.59 -9.33
N SER A 70 -7.61 -2.64 -8.63
CA SER A 70 -7.30 -2.81 -7.20
C SER A 70 -5.78 -2.85 -6.96
N GLY A 71 -5.06 -3.62 -7.79
CA GLY A 71 -3.60 -3.71 -7.72
C GLY A 71 -2.91 -2.38 -7.96
N LEU A 72 -3.33 -1.62 -8.97
CA LEU A 72 -2.81 -0.29 -9.25
C LEU A 72 -3.08 0.69 -8.10
N LEU A 73 -4.27 0.68 -7.51
CA LEU A 73 -4.62 1.57 -6.41
C LEU A 73 -3.85 1.22 -5.13
N PHE A 74 -3.87 -0.06 -4.70
CA PHE A 74 -3.28 -0.49 -3.44
C PHE A 74 -1.77 -0.70 -3.49
N HIS A 75 -1.28 -1.28 -4.57
CA HIS A 75 0.12 -1.67 -4.68
C HIS A 75 0.89 -0.74 -5.60
N GLY A 76 0.26 -0.22 -6.66
CA GLY A 76 0.85 0.74 -7.58
C GLY A 76 1.00 2.13 -6.95
N PHE A 77 -0.06 2.90 -6.95
CA PHE A 77 0.00 4.30 -6.50
C PHE A 77 0.23 4.46 -4.99
N TYR A 78 -0.41 3.64 -4.16
CA TYR A 78 -0.20 3.74 -2.71
C TYR A 78 1.23 3.45 -2.31
N LEU A 79 1.73 2.25 -2.60
CA LEU A 79 3.10 1.90 -2.21
C LEU A 79 4.15 2.65 -3.04
N GLY A 80 3.87 2.93 -4.31
CA GLY A 80 4.73 3.80 -5.12
C GLY A 80 4.89 5.18 -4.50
N GLY A 81 3.81 5.80 -4.06
CA GLY A 81 3.84 7.08 -3.36
C GLY A 81 4.62 7.03 -2.04
N VAL A 82 4.41 5.98 -1.23
CA VAL A 82 5.13 5.77 0.04
C VAL A 82 6.64 5.59 -0.20
N PHE A 83 7.04 4.69 -1.11
CA PHE A 83 8.44 4.41 -1.39
C PHE A 83 9.15 5.61 -2.02
N TYR A 84 8.50 6.31 -2.94
CA TYR A 84 9.04 7.53 -3.51
C TYR A 84 9.21 8.63 -2.45
N ALA A 85 8.24 8.83 -1.57
CA ALA A 85 8.34 9.79 -0.48
C ALA A 85 9.53 9.48 0.44
N LEU A 86 9.70 8.21 0.83
CA LEU A 86 10.83 7.75 1.65
C LEU A 86 12.17 7.95 0.95
N SER A 87 12.27 7.70 -0.36
CA SER A 87 13.50 7.93 -1.15
C SER A 87 13.86 9.42 -1.26
N LYS A 88 12.88 10.32 -1.12
CA LYS A 88 13.09 11.78 -1.13
C LYS A 88 13.30 12.36 0.28
N GLY A 89 13.55 11.51 1.28
CA GLY A 89 13.99 11.92 2.61
C GLY A 89 12.90 12.10 3.66
N ILE A 90 11.62 11.82 3.33
CA ILE A 90 10.58 11.76 4.38
C ILE A 90 10.94 10.66 5.39
N SER A 91 10.75 10.94 6.68
CA SER A 91 10.92 9.93 7.71
C SER A 91 9.84 8.85 7.64
N ALA A 92 10.19 7.62 8.06
CA ALA A 92 9.23 6.52 8.13
C ALA A 92 8.05 6.84 9.07
N SER A 93 8.30 7.61 10.13
CA SER A 93 7.25 8.05 11.06
C SER A 93 6.27 9.03 10.42
N LEU A 94 6.77 10.01 9.66
CA LEU A 94 5.92 11.02 9.02
C LEU A 94 5.06 10.40 7.91
N ILE A 95 5.63 9.53 7.07
CA ILE A 95 4.82 8.85 6.03
C ILE A 95 3.80 7.89 6.63
N ALA A 96 4.15 7.17 7.73
CA ALA A 96 3.20 6.35 8.46
C ALA A 96 2.06 7.17 9.05
N LEU A 97 2.36 8.37 9.57
CA LEU A 97 1.33 9.30 10.06
C LEU A 97 0.40 9.76 8.95
N ILE A 98 0.92 10.18 7.78
CA ILE A 98 0.10 10.58 6.63
C ILE A 98 -0.84 9.42 6.24
N VAL A 99 -0.31 8.21 6.13
CA VAL A 99 -1.09 7.03 5.75
C VAL A 99 -2.08 6.62 6.85
N SER A 100 -1.80 6.88 8.13
CA SER A 100 -2.72 6.60 9.23
C SER A 100 -4.03 7.40 9.16
N LEU A 101 -4.10 8.45 8.33
CA LEU A 101 -5.34 9.17 8.02
C LEU A 101 -6.26 8.39 7.07
N GLN A 102 -5.82 7.24 6.53
CA GLN A 102 -6.59 6.40 5.60
C GLN A 102 -8.00 6.03 6.12
N PRO A 103 -8.21 5.60 7.37
CA PRO A 103 -9.55 5.28 7.86
C PRO A 103 -10.49 6.49 7.83
N ILE A 104 -9.96 7.69 8.08
CA ILE A 104 -10.70 8.94 8.03
C ILE A 104 -11.16 9.23 6.60
N LEU A 105 -10.21 9.25 5.66
CA LEU A 105 -10.50 9.51 4.25
C LEU A 105 -11.42 8.43 3.67
N THR A 106 -11.18 7.15 3.99
CA THR A 106 -12.03 6.04 3.55
C THR A 106 -13.46 6.19 4.07
N SER A 107 -13.67 6.62 5.31
CA SER A 107 -15.01 6.84 5.88
C SER A 107 -15.75 7.95 5.15
N ILE A 108 -15.07 9.04 4.81
CA ILE A 108 -15.64 10.15 4.02
C ILE A 108 -16.00 9.67 2.61
N LEU A 109 -15.10 8.95 1.95
CA LEU A 109 -15.34 8.40 0.62
C LEU A 109 -16.46 7.34 0.61
N ALA A 110 -16.56 6.51 1.65
CA ALA A 110 -17.64 5.53 1.80
C ALA A 110 -19.01 6.23 1.90
N LYS A 111 -19.09 7.35 2.61
CA LYS A 111 -20.31 8.16 2.64
C LYS A 111 -20.67 8.70 1.25
N ILE A 112 -19.69 9.17 0.48
CA ILE A 112 -19.92 9.77 -0.84
C ILE A 112 -20.25 8.73 -1.91
N PHE A 113 -19.48 7.65 -1.97
CA PHE A 113 -19.55 6.66 -3.06
C PHE A 113 -20.44 5.45 -2.77
N LEU A 114 -20.66 5.12 -1.49
CA LEU A 114 -21.44 3.96 -1.05
C LEU A 114 -22.71 4.35 -0.29
N ASN A 115 -22.98 5.67 -0.12
CA ASN A 115 -24.11 6.20 0.66
C ASN A 115 -24.15 5.68 2.10
N GLU A 116 -22.99 5.35 2.70
CA GLU A 116 -22.90 4.92 4.08
C GLU A 116 -23.12 6.11 5.03
N THR A 117 -23.85 5.88 6.11
CA THR A 117 -24.08 6.90 7.14
C THR A 117 -23.01 6.83 8.22
N LEU A 118 -22.35 7.94 8.50
CA LEU A 118 -21.43 8.05 9.63
C LEU A 118 -22.18 8.41 10.90
N SER A 119 -21.96 7.68 11.98
CA SER A 119 -22.49 7.99 13.29
C SER A 119 -21.80 9.24 13.88
N LYS A 120 -22.46 9.89 14.86
CA LYS A 120 -21.86 11.06 15.57
C LYS A 120 -20.54 10.72 16.24
N PHE A 121 -20.39 9.49 16.77
CA PHE A 121 -19.14 9.05 17.39
C PHE A 121 -18.01 8.85 16.37
N GLN A 122 -18.33 8.39 15.16
CA GLN A 122 -17.35 8.32 14.07
C GLN A 122 -16.88 9.71 13.65
N TRP A 123 -17.77 10.69 13.56
CA TRP A 123 -17.40 12.09 13.29
C TRP A 123 -16.47 12.65 14.37
N LEU A 124 -16.77 12.41 15.65
CA LEU A 124 -15.88 12.80 16.76
C LEU A 124 -14.51 12.14 16.62
N GLY A 125 -14.44 10.84 16.32
CA GLY A 125 -13.18 10.13 16.08
C GLY A 125 -12.37 10.73 14.91
N ILE A 126 -13.03 11.09 13.80
CA ILE A 126 -12.43 11.81 12.67
C ILE A 126 -11.79 13.13 13.12
N CYS A 127 -12.53 13.95 13.87
CA CYS A 127 -12.02 15.24 14.37
C CYS A 127 -10.81 15.06 15.28
N PHE A 128 -10.88 14.13 16.24
CA PHE A 128 -9.74 13.85 17.13
C PHE A 128 -8.53 13.29 16.39
N GLY A 129 -8.73 12.40 15.41
CA GLY A 129 -7.67 11.86 14.58
C GLY A 129 -6.97 12.93 13.75
N LEU A 130 -7.72 13.82 13.09
CA LEU A 130 -7.18 14.95 12.35
C LEU A 130 -6.42 15.92 13.26
N PHE A 131 -6.97 16.23 14.43
CA PHE A 131 -6.32 17.12 15.40
C PHE A 131 -5.01 16.54 15.91
N GLY A 132 -4.98 15.24 16.25
CA GLY A 132 -3.75 14.55 16.65
C GLY A 132 -2.70 14.54 15.56
N ALA A 133 -3.09 14.28 14.31
CA ALA A 133 -2.18 14.33 13.16
C ALA A 133 -1.60 15.74 12.93
N LEU A 134 -2.43 16.78 13.05
CA LEU A 134 -1.97 18.18 12.90
C LEU A 134 -0.92 18.56 13.94
N ILE A 135 -1.10 18.17 15.20
CA ILE A 135 -0.11 18.45 16.27
C ILE A 135 1.25 17.86 15.92
N ILE A 136 1.29 16.62 15.41
CA ILE A 136 2.56 15.94 15.09
C ILE A 136 3.19 16.57 13.84
N ILE A 137 2.39 16.87 12.82
CA ILE A 137 2.87 17.47 11.58
C ILE A 137 3.52 18.84 11.85
N THR A 138 2.95 19.66 12.71
CA THR A 138 3.52 20.99 13.00
C THR A 138 4.86 20.96 13.73
N SER A 139 5.20 19.88 14.42
CA SER A 139 6.50 19.73 15.11
C SER A 139 7.63 19.25 14.21
N ASP A 140 7.34 18.47 13.15
CA ASP A 140 8.35 17.81 12.32
C ASP A 140 8.56 18.43 10.92
N ILE A 141 7.72 19.41 10.51
CA ILE A 141 7.70 19.91 9.11
C ILE A 141 8.93 20.76 8.73
N ILE A 142 9.77 21.19 9.67
CA ILE A 142 10.63 22.36 9.44
C ILE A 142 11.98 22.02 8.80
N GLU A 143 12.46 20.79 8.80
CA GLU A 143 13.78 20.48 8.25
C GLU A 143 13.73 19.47 7.09
N GLY A 144 13.71 19.98 5.85
CA GLY A 144 14.04 19.18 4.66
C GLY A 144 12.91 18.47 3.93
N LEU A 145 11.63 18.76 4.24
CA LEU A 145 10.50 18.17 3.54
C LEU A 145 10.41 18.66 2.09
N THR A 146 10.77 17.80 1.15
CA THR A 146 10.55 18.09 -0.27
C THR A 146 9.04 18.07 -0.56
N ILE A 147 8.52 19.14 -1.17
CA ILE A 147 7.10 19.25 -1.52
C ILE A 147 6.61 18.06 -2.36
N PHE A 148 7.46 17.54 -3.24
CA PHE A 148 7.16 16.34 -4.06
C PHE A 148 6.98 15.09 -3.22
N ALA A 149 7.76 14.91 -2.15
CA ALA A 149 7.66 13.77 -1.25
C ALA A 149 6.34 13.80 -0.46
N PHE A 150 5.92 14.99 -0.02
CA PHE A 150 4.63 15.18 0.65
C PHE A 150 3.46 14.84 -0.27
N PHE A 151 3.45 15.37 -1.50
CA PHE A 151 2.41 15.04 -2.48
C PHE A 151 2.39 13.58 -2.86
N ALA A 152 3.54 12.90 -2.95
CA ALA A 152 3.60 11.47 -3.18
C ALA A 152 2.94 10.67 -2.04
N GLY A 153 3.16 11.07 -0.79
CA GLY A 153 2.47 10.50 0.38
C GLY A 153 0.96 10.71 0.33
N LEU A 154 0.50 11.90 -0.07
CA LEU A 154 -0.93 12.19 -0.24
C LEU A 154 -1.56 11.37 -1.37
N ILE A 155 -0.86 11.20 -2.50
CA ILE A 155 -1.30 10.29 -3.58
C ILE A 155 -1.45 8.88 -3.04
N GLY A 156 -0.49 8.42 -2.23
CA GLY A 156 -0.56 7.13 -1.56
C GLY A 156 -1.81 6.99 -0.67
N LEU A 157 -2.06 7.98 0.18
CA LEU A 157 -3.23 8.03 1.07
C LEU A 157 -4.55 7.98 0.28
N ILE A 158 -4.68 8.82 -0.75
CA ILE A 158 -5.89 8.88 -1.59
C ILE A 158 -6.09 7.57 -2.32
N SER A 159 -5.04 7.02 -2.93
CA SER A 159 -5.11 5.80 -3.72
C SER A 159 -5.46 4.58 -2.86
N SER A 160 -4.89 4.46 -1.66
CA SER A 160 -5.24 3.37 -0.74
C SER A 160 -6.70 3.45 -0.29
N SER A 161 -7.20 4.66 0.00
CA SER A 161 -8.59 4.87 0.38
C SER A 161 -9.57 4.54 -0.77
N LEU A 162 -9.26 4.99 -1.99
CA LEU A 162 -10.03 4.64 -3.19
C LEU A 162 -9.99 3.13 -3.47
N GLY A 163 -8.84 2.49 -3.24
CA GLY A 163 -8.68 1.05 -3.39
C GLY A 163 -9.61 0.26 -2.48
N ILE A 164 -9.78 0.68 -1.21
CA ILE A 164 -10.74 0.06 -0.28
C ILE A 164 -12.17 0.22 -0.81
N ILE A 165 -12.55 1.43 -1.24
CA ILE A 165 -13.89 1.69 -1.78
C ILE A 165 -14.15 0.85 -3.03
N TRP A 166 -13.14 0.76 -3.92
CA TRP A 166 -13.22 -0.06 -5.12
C TRP A 166 -13.43 -1.53 -4.79
N GLN A 167 -12.60 -2.11 -3.92
CA GLN A 167 -12.73 -3.51 -3.50
C GLN A 167 -14.08 -3.80 -2.83
N LYS A 168 -14.61 -2.87 -2.05
CA LYS A 168 -15.92 -3.01 -1.40
C LYS A 168 -17.06 -3.03 -2.43
N LYS A 169 -16.92 -2.30 -3.53
CA LYS A 169 -17.93 -2.16 -4.59
C LYS A 169 -17.99 -3.35 -5.55
N ILE A 170 -16.84 -3.96 -5.88
CA ILE A 170 -16.77 -4.89 -7.00
C ILE A 170 -17.06 -6.34 -6.64
N GLY A 171 -16.95 -6.78 -5.41
CA GLY A 171 -17.00 -8.21 -5.10
C GLY A 171 -15.96 -9.03 -5.89
N SER A 172 -15.61 -10.21 -5.49
CA SER A 172 -14.61 -11.03 -6.17
C SER A 172 -15.21 -12.35 -6.68
N ASP A 173 -15.23 -12.52 -8.01
CA ASP A 173 -15.56 -13.79 -8.66
C ASP A 173 -14.32 -14.71 -8.77
N LEU A 174 -13.14 -14.22 -8.34
CA LEU A 174 -11.87 -14.94 -8.38
C LEU A 174 -11.54 -15.60 -7.05
N SER A 175 -10.76 -16.70 -7.13
CA SER A 175 -10.10 -17.22 -5.94
C SER A 175 -9.16 -16.17 -5.35
N LEU A 176 -8.90 -16.24 -4.05
CA LEU A 176 -7.98 -15.31 -3.36
C LEU A 176 -6.61 -15.27 -4.04
N SER A 177 -6.06 -16.44 -4.42
CA SER A 177 -4.78 -16.53 -5.13
C SER A 177 -4.82 -15.91 -6.53
N GLY A 178 -5.88 -16.11 -7.30
CA GLY A 178 -6.03 -15.50 -8.62
C GLY A 178 -6.18 -13.98 -8.55
N ASN A 179 -6.91 -13.47 -7.55
CA ASN A 179 -7.06 -12.04 -7.34
C ASN A 179 -5.71 -11.39 -6.95
N ASN A 180 -4.99 -11.96 -5.98
CA ASN A 180 -3.68 -11.44 -5.57
C ASN A 180 -2.62 -11.57 -6.67
N PHE A 181 -2.64 -12.65 -7.47
CA PHE A 181 -1.78 -12.79 -8.65
C PHE A 181 -1.95 -11.61 -9.62
N LEU A 182 -3.20 -11.29 -9.98
CA LEU A 182 -3.47 -10.20 -10.92
C LEU A 182 -3.14 -8.82 -10.32
N GLN A 183 -3.44 -8.60 -9.05
CA GLN A 183 -3.09 -7.36 -8.37
C GLN A 183 -1.58 -7.14 -8.32
N ALA A 184 -0.83 -8.16 -7.90
CA ALA A 184 0.63 -8.07 -7.82
C ALA A 184 1.28 -7.95 -9.22
N SER A 185 0.77 -8.66 -10.22
CA SER A 185 1.26 -8.54 -11.59
C SER A 185 1.08 -7.14 -12.16
N SER A 186 -0.11 -6.55 -11.96
CA SER A 186 -0.41 -5.18 -12.42
C SER A 186 0.49 -4.15 -11.73
N ALA A 187 0.72 -4.32 -10.42
CA ALA A 187 1.61 -3.46 -9.66
C ALA A 187 3.08 -3.60 -10.10
N SER A 188 3.54 -4.83 -10.31
CA SER A 188 4.91 -5.10 -10.79
C SER A 188 5.18 -4.44 -12.13
N ILE A 189 4.27 -4.62 -13.10
CA ILE A 189 4.38 -4.03 -14.44
C ILE A 189 4.34 -2.50 -14.36
N PHE A 190 3.44 -1.94 -13.54
CA PHE A 190 3.34 -0.50 -13.35
C PHE A 190 4.63 0.08 -12.77
N HIS A 191 5.19 -0.53 -11.73
CA HIS A 191 6.43 -0.07 -11.13
C HIS A 191 7.63 -0.27 -12.05
N LEU A 192 7.66 -1.36 -12.84
CA LEU A 192 8.70 -1.53 -13.85
C LEU A 192 8.66 -0.39 -14.88
N PHE A 193 7.46 -0.04 -15.35
CA PHE A 193 7.29 1.08 -16.27
C PHE A 193 7.79 2.40 -15.64
N LEU A 194 7.43 2.69 -14.39
CA LEU A 194 7.92 3.89 -13.71
C LEU A 194 9.44 3.86 -13.50
N ALA A 195 10.01 2.72 -13.13
CA ALA A 195 11.45 2.57 -12.99
C ALA A 195 12.17 2.86 -14.31
N LEU A 196 11.69 2.25 -15.42
CA LEU A 196 12.28 2.46 -16.75
C LEU A 196 12.19 3.91 -17.25
N CYS A 197 11.17 4.65 -16.83
CA CYS A 197 10.96 6.04 -17.27
C CYS A 197 11.66 7.08 -16.38
N PHE A 198 11.85 6.82 -15.09
CA PHE A 198 12.16 7.85 -14.10
C PHE A 198 13.32 7.53 -13.16
N GLU A 199 13.92 6.33 -13.22
CA GLU A 199 14.99 5.92 -12.32
C GLU A 199 16.27 5.51 -13.05
N ASP A 200 17.41 5.87 -12.45
CA ASP A 200 18.67 5.23 -12.73
C ASP A 200 18.70 3.91 -11.96
N TYR A 201 18.62 2.79 -12.68
CA TYR A 201 18.43 1.45 -12.09
C TYR A 201 19.51 1.14 -11.07
N PHE A 202 19.15 1.22 -9.80
CA PHE A 202 20.01 0.87 -8.70
C PHE A 202 19.33 -0.17 -7.82
N LEU A 203 19.98 -1.30 -7.63
CA LEU A 203 19.50 -2.38 -6.77
C LEU A 203 20.72 -3.04 -6.11
N ASN A 204 20.96 -2.71 -4.84
CA ASN A 204 22.02 -3.30 -4.06
C ASN A 204 21.45 -4.42 -3.17
N PHE A 205 21.85 -5.66 -3.43
CA PHE A 205 21.43 -6.81 -2.63
C PHE A 205 22.25 -6.93 -1.34
N SER A 206 22.26 -5.88 -0.53
CA SER A 206 22.84 -5.95 0.81
C SER A 206 22.08 -6.92 1.72
N ASN A 207 22.71 -7.42 2.78
CA ASN A 207 22.02 -8.25 3.77
C ASN A 207 20.80 -7.54 4.38
N LYS A 208 20.87 -6.22 4.58
CA LYS A 208 19.77 -5.42 5.09
C LYS A 208 18.61 -5.37 4.10
N PHE A 209 18.91 -5.13 2.83
CA PHE A 209 17.91 -5.14 1.76
C PHE A 209 17.22 -6.50 1.66
N ILE A 210 17.98 -7.60 1.62
CA ILE A 210 17.43 -8.96 1.51
C ILE A 210 16.51 -9.28 2.70
N LEU A 211 16.91 -8.94 3.93
CA LEU A 211 16.10 -9.17 5.13
C LEU A 211 14.82 -8.32 5.11
N ALA A 212 14.94 -7.03 4.78
CA ALA A 212 13.79 -6.12 4.71
C ALA A 212 12.81 -6.53 3.59
N MET A 213 13.33 -6.92 2.43
CA MET A 213 12.53 -7.39 1.31
C MET A 213 11.82 -8.71 1.64
N SER A 214 12.53 -9.67 2.25
CA SER A 214 11.94 -10.93 2.70
C SER A 214 10.82 -10.70 3.71
N TRP A 215 11.02 -9.81 4.67
CA TRP A 215 9.98 -9.41 5.64
C TRP A 215 8.71 -8.86 4.99
N GLN A 216 8.85 -8.17 3.87
CA GLN A 216 7.70 -7.60 3.17
C GLN A 216 7.03 -8.54 2.17
N ILE A 217 7.69 -9.65 1.81
CA ILE A 217 7.16 -10.65 0.87
C ILE A 217 6.45 -11.78 1.63
N PHE A 218 7.01 -12.24 2.74
CA PHE A 218 6.57 -13.40 3.53
C PHE A 218 5.96 -13.00 4.86
#